data_4e774f9ac6a8e695cf260edd90569e87
#
_entry.id   4e774f9ac6a8e695cf260edd90569e87
#
_cell.length_a   1.000
_cell.length_b   1.000
_cell.length_c   1.000
_cell.angle_alpha   90.00
_cell.angle_beta   90.00
_cell.angle_gamma   90.00
#
_symmetry.space_group_name_H-M   'P 1'
#
loop_
_entity.id
_entity.type
_entity.pdbx_description
1 polymer ?
#
loop_
_entity_poly.entity_id
_entity_poly.type
_entity_poly.pdbx_seq_one_letter_code
_entity_poly.pdbx_strand_id
1 'polypeptide(L)'
;MTISEIIAIESARQEAESWNVVHLLKEGDFYRAHDWSAWLMSAFPFGEAIEKPLKIIAKKLKDGYIDAFCGFPASSIGKYIPQGMEFKPVSDIQIDVKIEIPAEIGEVSFDNLNKMKEDWKNALPLMEGKKQRREDREVSEQAPKIVRFSDIINRIISLPLEDMSPREAWETLRDLRRQVTALY
;
A
#
# COMPACT_ATOMS: atom_id res chain seq x y z
N MET A 1 -21.37 1.72 3.52
CA MET A 1 -20.66 1.58 4.81
C MET A 1 -19.94 2.88 5.12
N THR A 2 -20.03 3.36 6.33
CA THR A 2 -19.33 4.57 6.80
C THR A 2 -17.95 4.20 7.32
N ILE A 3 -17.04 5.18 7.40
CA ILE A 3 -15.70 4.94 7.94
C ILE A 3 -15.74 4.49 9.42
N SER A 4 -16.72 4.98 10.19
CA SER A 4 -16.91 4.57 11.59
C SER A 4 -17.31 3.09 11.71
N GLU A 5 -18.16 2.59 10.81
CA GLU A 5 -18.53 1.15 10.75
C GLU A 5 -17.32 0.30 10.37
N ILE A 6 -16.48 0.77 9.44
CA ILE A 6 -15.24 0.10 9.03
C ILE A 6 -14.28 0.00 10.22
N ILE A 7 -14.07 1.11 10.93
CA ILE A 7 -13.19 1.14 12.11
C ILE A 7 -13.72 0.19 13.19
N ALA A 8 -15.04 0.13 13.40
CA ALA A 8 -15.64 -0.78 14.38
C ALA A 8 -15.37 -2.26 14.02
N ILE A 9 -15.54 -2.65 12.76
CA ILE A 9 -15.22 -4.00 12.27
C ILE A 9 -13.74 -4.34 12.51
N GLU A 10 -12.85 -3.42 12.12
CA GLU A 10 -11.40 -3.63 12.23
C GLU A 10 -10.91 -3.64 13.69
N SER A 11 -11.60 -2.96 14.60
CA SER A 11 -11.27 -2.92 16.04
C SER A 11 -11.79 -4.13 16.81
N ALA A 12 -12.83 -4.81 16.32
CA ALA A 12 -13.44 -5.97 17.00
C ALA A 12 -12.67 -7.29 16.78
N ARG A 13 -11.45 -7.25 16.23
CA ARG A 13 -10.66 -8.42 15.81
C ARG A 13 -10.36 -9.41 16.91
N GLN A 14 -10.04 -8.94 18.10
CA GLN A 14 -9.71 -9.78 19.25
C GLN A 14 -10.95 -10.51 19.76
N GLU A 15 -12.06 -9.78 19.93
CA GLU A 15 -13.33 -10.35 20.43
C GLU A 15 -13.95 -11.34 19.43
N ALA A 16 -13.79 -11.06 18.12
CA ALA A 16 -14.31 -11.89 17.05
C ALA A 16 -13.39 -13.05 16.66
N GLU A 17 -12.23 -13.19 17.32
CA GLU A 17 -11.19 -14.19 16.96
C GLU A 17 -10.83 -14.17 15.46
N SER A 18 -10.94 -12.99 14.82
CA SER A 18 -10.79 -12.81 13.37
C SER A 18 -9.44 -12.18 12.97
N TRP A 19 -8.42 -12.35 13.82
CA TRP A 19 -7.10 -11.76 13.61
C TRP A 19 -6.35 -12.28 12.37
N ASN A 20 -6.75 -13.41 11.80
CA ASN A 20 -6.22 -13.98 10.56
C ASN A 20 -7.19 -13.87 9.38
N VAL A 21 -8.20 -13.00 9.46
CA VAL A 21 -9.21 -12.79 8.41
C VAL A 21 -9.01 -11.42 7.79
N VAL A 22 -8.94 -11.37 6.46
CA VAL A 22 -8.99 -10.13 5.69
C VAL A 22 -10.45 -9.80 5.38
N HIS A 23 -10.95 -8.67 5.84
CA HIS A 23 -12.25 -8.15 5.45
C HIS A 23 -12.11 -7.30 4.19
N LEU A 24 -12.64 -7.76 3.09
CA LEU A 24 -12.74 -7.01 1.85
C LEU A 24 -14.12 -6.34 1.78
N LEU A 25 -14.11 -5.02 1.84
CA LEU A 25 -15.31 -4.19 1.84
C LEU A 25 -15.54 -3.58 0.45
N LYS A 26 -16.74 -3.74 -0.08
CA LYS A 26 -17.10 -3.20 -1.40
C LYS A 26 -17.45 -1.72 -1.29
N GLU A 27 -16.65 -0.89 -1.93
CA GLU A 27 -16.83 0.56 -2.05
C GLU A 27 -16.94 0.94 -3.53
N GLY A 28 -18.15 1.11 -4.02
CA GLY A 28 -18.42 1.30 -5.44
C GLY A 28 -17.94 0.11 -6.27
N ASP A 29 -17.04 0.36 -7.23
CA ASP A 29 -16.47 -0.66 -8.12
C ASP A 29 -15.19 -1.32 -7.56
N PHE A 30 -14.84 -1.06 -6.30
CA PHE A 30 -13.63 -1.58 -5.68
C PHE A 30 -13.95 -2.44 -4.45
N TYR A 31 -13.12 -3.46 -4.23
CA TYR A 31 -12.93 -4.05 -2.92
C TYR A 31 -11.76 -3.37 -2.22
N ARG A 32 -11.95 -2.99 -0.96
CA ARG A 32 -10.93 -2.39 -0.12
C ARG A 32 -10.75 -3.16 1.18
N ALA A 33 -9.50 -3.25 1.58
CA ALA A 33 -9.09 -3.70 2.90
C ALA A 33 -8.61 -2.48 3.69
N HIS A 34 -9.05 -2.34 4.93
CA HIS A 34 -8.71 -1.23 5.81
C HIS A 34 -7.90 -1.73 7.02
N ASP A 35 -7.11 -0.86 7.60
CA ASP A 35 -6.35 -1.01 8.84
C ASP A 35 -5.72 -2.41 9.01
N TRP A 36 -6.28 -3.26 9.86
CA TRP A 36 -5.81 -4.62 10.12
C TRP A 36 -5.82 -5.48 8.85
N SER A 37 -6.92 -5.43 8.09
CA SER A 37 -7.04 -6.14 6.81
C SER A 37 -6.01 -5.68 5.79
N ALA A 38 -5.73 -4.37 5.70
CA ALA A 38 -4.71 -3.82 4.80
C ALA A 38 -3.30 -4.25 5.22
N TRP A 39 -3.04 -4.28 6.54
CA TRP A 39 -1.79 -4.80 7.08
C TRP A 39 -1.61 -6.27 6.74
N LEU A 40 -2.61 -7.12 6.97
CA LEU A 40 -2.56 -8.54 6.64
C LEU A 40 -2.26 -8.77 5.14
N MET A 41 -2.90 -8.03 4.24
CA MET A 41 -2.64 -8.13 2.81
C MET A 41 -1.24 -7.65 2.41
N SER A 42 -0.65 -6.76 3.20
CA SER A 42 0.72 -6.26 2.98
C SER A 42 1.78 -7.20 3.55
N ALA A 43 1.54 -7.73 4.75
CA ALA A 43 2.48 -8.60 5.46
C ALA A 43 2.45 -10.05 4.97
N PHE A 44 1.25 -10.53 4.56
CA PHE A 44 0.99 -11.90 4.11
C PHE A 44 0.27 -11.89 2.76
N PRO A 45 0.92 -11.38 1.70
CA PRO A 45 0.27 -11.23 0.41
C PRO A 45 -0.08 -12.58 -0.22
N PHE A 46 -1.22 -12.62 -0.92
CA PHE A 46 -1.71 -13.78 -1.65
C PHE A 46 -2.19 -13.38 -3.06
N GLY A 47 -2.33 -14.35 -3.94
CA GLY A 47 -2.70 -14.12 -5.34
C GLY A 47 -1.70 -13.22 -6.07
N GLU A 48 -2.17 -12.36 -6.96
CA GLU A 48 -1.32 -11.41 -7.70
C GLU A 48 -0.67 -10.35 -6.78
N ALA A 49 -1.13 -10.19 -5.53
CA ALA A 49 -0.51 -9.30 -4.57
C ALA A 49 0.93 -9.73 -4.19
N ILE A 50 1.30 -11.01 -4.41
CA ILE A 50 2.67 -11.50 -4.23
C ILE A 50 3.59 -10.90 -5.28
N GLU A 51 3.15 -10.86 -6.55
CA GLU A 51 3.94 -10.36 -7.68
C GLU A 51 3.84 -8.84 -7.83
N LYS A 52 2.67 -8.29 -7.54
CA LYS A 52 2.35 -6.87 -7.67
C LYS A 52 1.73 -6.34 -6.37
N PRO A 53 2.55 -5.95 -5.39
CA PRO A 53 2.04 -5.48 -4.11
C PRO A 53 1.04 -4.35 -4.29
N LEU A 54 -0.09 -4.45 -3.58
CA LEU A 54 -1.10 -3.41 -3.56
C LEU A 54 -0.55 -2.13 -2.93
N LYS A 55 -0.82 -1.01 -3.56
CA LYS A 55 -0.43 0.29 -3.00
C LYS A 55 -1.24 0.56 -1.73
N ILE A 56 -0.54 0.70 -0.61
CA ILE A 56 -1.13 1.15 0.65
C ILE A 56 -1.26 2.67 0.62
N ILE A 57 -2.41 3.14 1.04
CA ILE A 57 -2.73 4.57 1.19
C ILE A 57 -3.02 4.81 2.66
N ALA A 58 -2.28 5.71 3.30
CA ALA A 58 -2.53 6.13 4.68
C ALA A 58 -3.06 7.56 4.69
N LYS A 59 -4.23 7.76 5.31
CA LYS A 59 -4.91 9.05 5.37
C LYS A 59 -5.25 9.39 6.82
N LYS A 60 -4.82 10.57 7.28
CA LYS A 60 -5.21 11.07 8.60
C LYS A 60 -6.63 11.65 8.54
N LEU A 61 -7.50 11.15 9.40
CA LEU A 61 -8.87 11.63 9.58
C LEU A 61 -8.90 12.87 10.50
N LYS A 62 -10.08 13.52 10.59
CA LYS A 62 -10.23 14.74 11.39
C LYS A 62 -10.07 14.52 12.90
N ASP A 63 -10.39 13.33 13.39
CA ASP A 63 -10.23 12.88 14.78
C ASP A 63 -8.80 12.45 15.13
N GLY A 64 -7.89 12.51 14.15
CA GLY A 64 -6.50 12.11 14.31
C GLY A 64 -6.21 10.65 13.97
N TYR A 65 -7.25 9.82 13.76
CA TYR A 65 -7.08 8.43 13.35
C TYR A 65 -6.40 8.32 11.98
N ILE A 66 -5.51 7.36 11.82
CA ILE A 66 -4.87 7.07 10.55
C ILE A 66 -5.59 5.87 9.93
N ASP A 67 -6.35 6.10 8.88
CA ASP A 67 -6.95 5.06 8.05
C ASP A 67 -5.93 4.62 6.99
N ALA A 68 -5.39 3.41 7.15
CA ALA A 68 -4.51 2.79 6.16
C ALA A 68 -5.33 1.78 5.36
N PHE A 69 -5.34 1.89 4.04
CA PHE A 69 -6.12 1.00 3.20
C PHE A 69 -5.42 0.67 1.89
N CYS A 70 -5.78 -0.44 1.30
CA CYS A 70 -5.46 -0.83 -0.07
C CYS A 70 -6.71 -1.36 -0.76
N GLY A 71 -6.64 -1.58 -2.07
CA GLY A 71 -7.80 -2.13 -2.79
C GLY A 71 -7.53 -2.38 -4.25
N PHE A 72 -8.47 -3.10 -4.86
CA PHE A 72 -8.43 -3.49 -6.26
C PHE A 72 -9.84 -3.44 -6.87
N PRO A 73 -9.99 -3.33 -8.20
CA PRO A 73 -11.30 -3.37 -8.87
C PRO A 73 -12.03 -4.68 -8.58
N ALA A 74 -13.34 -4.63 -8.31
CA ALA A 74 -14.15 -5.81 -8.03
C ALA A 74 -14.11 -6.85 -9.15
N SER A 75 -13.98 -6.41 -10.41
CA SER A 75 -13.80 -7.28 -11.56
C SER A 75 -12.49 -8.09 -11.55
N SER A 76 -11.54 -7.71 -10.72
CA SER A 76 -10.22 -8.35 -10.60
C SER A 76 -10.12 -9.27 -9.38
N ILE A 77 -11.24 -9.57 -8.69
CA ILE A 77 -11.22 -10.34 -7.44
C ILE A 77 -10.52 -11.71 -7.60
N GLY A 78 -10.74 -12.41 -8.70
CA GLY A 78 -10.12 -13.73 -8.97
C GLY A 78 -8.60 -13.69 -9.15
N LYS A 79 -8.00 -12.50 -9.34
CA LYS A 79 -6.55 -12.31 -9.40
C LYS A 79 -5.93 -12.16 -8.00
N TYR A 80 -6.68 -11.54 -7.09
CA TYR A 80 -6.22 -11.25 -5.72
C TYR A 80 -6.69 -12.29 -4.70
N ILE A 81 -7.73 -13.07 -5.01
CA ILE A 81 -8.16 -14.22 -4.21
C ILE A 81 -8.02 -15.46 -5.08
N PRO A 82 -6.95 -16.27 -4.93
CA PRO A 82 -6.74 -17.48 -5.71
C PRO A 82 -7.86 -18.50 -5.50
N GLN A 83 -8.12 -19.30 -6.52
CA GLN A 83 -9.04 -20.45 -6.39
C GLN A 83 -8.52 -21.41 -5.33
N GLY A 84 -9.40 -21.82 -4.43
CA GLY A 84 -9.05 -22.72 -3.32
C GLY A 84 -8.77 -22.05 -1.98
N MET A 85 -8.65 -20.72 -1.94
CA MET A 85 -8.66 -20.01 -0.65
C MET A 85 -10.06 -20.04 -0.02
N GLU A 86 -10.08 -20.22 1.29
CA GLU A 86 -11.31 -20.13 2.07
C GLU A 86 -11.77 -18.67 2.10
N PHE A 87 -12.85 -18.37 1.38
CA PHE A 87 -13.49 -17.06 1.46
C PHE A 87 -14.98 -17.20 1.70
N LYS A 88 -15.52 -16.30 2.49
CA LYS A 88 -16.94 -16.30 2.87
C LYS A 88 -17.57 -14.95 2.55
N PRO A 89 -18.54 -14.88 1.62
CA PRO A 89 -19.40 -13.72 1.50
C PRO A 89 -20.22 -13.56 2.79
N VAL A 90 -20.00 -12.44 3.49
CA VAL A 90 -20.74 -12.11 4.74
C VAL A 90 -22.00 -11.32 4.39
N SER A 91 -21.89 -10.46 3.37
CA SER A 91 -22.99 -9.66 2.85
C SER A 91 -22.71 -9.25 1.39
N ASP A 92 -23.62 -8.51 0.76
CA ASP A 92 -23.44 -7.97 -0.59
C ASP A 92 -22.23 -6.99 -0.68
N ILE A 93 -21.77 -6.49 0.47
CA ILE A 93 -20.69 -5.49 0.56
C ILE A 93 -19.46 -5.98 1.32
N GLN A 94 -19.45 -7.23 1.83
CA GLN A 94 -18.33 -7.75 2.60
C GLN A 94 -18.02 -9.20 2.22
N ILE A 95 -16.74 -9.43 1.97
CA ILE A 95 -16.16 -10.77 1.79
C ILE A 95 -15.06 -10.94 2.82
N ASP A 96 -15.10 -12.04 3.56
CA ASP A 96 -14.06 -12.44 4.50
C ASP A 96 -13.15 -13.48 3.83
N VAL A 97 -11.85 -13.23 3.86
CA VAL A 97 -10.81 -14.13 3.34
C VAL A 97 -9.92 -14.57 4.48
N LYS A 98 -9.91 -15.85 4.79
CA LYS A 98 -9.05 -16.42 5.81
C LYS A 98 -7.66 -16.66 5.25
N ILE A 99 -6.65 -16.19 5.97
CA ILE A 99 -5.24 -16.36 5.60
C ILE A 99 -4.52 -17.25 6.60
N GLU A 100 -3.48 -17.94 6.14
CA GLU A 100 -2.55 -18.65 7.00
C GLU A 100 -1.41 -17.69 7.38
N ILE A 101 -1.20 -17.54 8.69
CA ILE A 101 -0.07 -16.78 9.22
C ILE A 101 1.09 -17.76 9.40
N PRO A 102 2.25 -17.52 8.75
CA PRO A 102 3.39 -18.42 8.83
C PRO A 102 3.90 -18.57 10.27
N ALA A 103 4.25 -19.80 10.66
CA ALA A 103 4.76 -20.10 12.00
C ALA A 103 6.12 -19.47 12.30
N GLU A 104 6.86 -19.04 11.25
CA GLU A 104 8.17 -18.38 11.38
C GLU A 104 8.09 -16.99 12.04
N ILE A 105 6.88 -16.41 12.17
CA ILE A 105 6.67 -15.11 12.84
C ILE A 105 6.86 -15.22 14.35
N GLY A 106 6.98 -16.44 14.88
CA GLY A 106 7.10 -16.72 16.30
C GLY A 106 5.75 -17.03 16.93
N GLU A 107 5.60 -16.72 18.24
CA GLU A 107 4.34 -16.94 18.92
C GLU A 107 3.23 -16.07 18.31
N VAL A 108 2.27 -16.72 17.64
CA VAL A 108 1.13 -16.06 17.02
C VAL A 108 0.12 -15.73 18.11
N SER A 109 0.27 -14.56 18.71
CA SER A 109 -0.70 -13.99 19.66
C SER A 109 -1.28 -12.69 19.08
N PHE A 110 -2.49 -12.34 19.49
CA PHE A 110 -3.12 -11.08 19.08
C PHE A 110 -2.25 -9.88 19.43
N ASP A 111 -1.67 -9.83 20.63
CA ASP A 111 -0.86 -8.71 21.09
C ASP A 111 0.40 -8.51 20.25
N ASN A 112 1.07 -9.62 19.88
CA ASN A 112 2.25 -9.57 19.03
C ASN A 112 1.91 -9.05 17.62
N LEU A 113 0.84 -9.59 17.03
CA LEU A 113 0.36 -9.15 15.71
C LEU A 113 -0.10 -7.69 15.73
N ASN A 114 -0.78 -7.26 16.81
CA ASN A 114 -1.22 -5.86 16.94
C ASN A 114 -0.03 -4.91 17.04
N LYS A 115 1.03 -5.28 17.76
CA LYS A 115 2.26 -4.50 17.80
C LYS A 115 2.89 -4.38 16.42
N MET A 116 3.02 -5.47 15.70
CA MET A 116 3.56 -5.46 14.32
C MET A 116 2.74 -4.58 13.38
N LYS A 117 1.40 -4.63 13.49
CA LYS A 117 0.50 -3.77 12.72
C LYS A 117 0.68 -2.29 13.08
N GLU A 118 0.78 -1.94 14.36
CA GLU A 118 0.99 -0.55 14.77
C GLU A 118 2.35 -0.01 14.29
N ASP A 119 3.42 -0.81 14.38
CA ASP A 119 4.74 -0.44 13.87
C ASP A 119 4.70 -0.21 12.35
N TRP A 120 4.02 -1.10 11.61
CA TRP A 120 3.78 -0.92 10.17
C TRP A 120 3.00 0.36 9.87
N LYS A 121 1.90 0.60 10.58
CA LYS A 121 1.03 1.77 10.37
C LYS A 121 1.76 3.08 10.61
N ASN A 122 2.58 3.14 11.64
CA ASN A 122 3.39 4.32 11.99
C ASN A 122 4.52 4.61 10.97
N ALA A 123 4.98 3.59 10.25
CA ALA A 123 5.98 3.72 9.19
C ALA A 123 5.40 4.18 7.84
N LEU A 124 4.06 4.20 7.67
CA LEU A 124 3.44 4.57 6.41
C LEU A 124 3.53 6.08 6.13
N PRO A 125 3.86 6.47 4.89
CA PRO A 125 3.80 7.87 4.48
C PRO A 125 2.34 8.33 4.45
N LEU A 126 2.03 9.39 5.17
CA LEU A 126 0.68 9.98 5.17
C LEU A 126 0.39 10.67 3.84
N MET A 127 -0.81 10.45 3.31
CA MET A 127 -1.28 11.14 2.13
C MET A 127 -1.53 12.61 2.44
N GLU A 128 -0.79 13.51 1.79
CA GLU A 128 -1.01 14.94 1.89
C GLU A 128 -2.39 15.34 1.39
N GLY A 129 -3.08 16.20 2.13
CA GLY A 129 -4.40 16.70 1.76
C GLY A 129 -4.34 17.54 0.47
N LYS A 130 -5.44 17.57 -0.30
CA LYS A 130 -5.55 18.35 -1.56
C LYS A 130 -5.21 19.85 -1.41
N LYS A 131 -5.29 20.44 -0.20
CA LYS A 131 -4.92 21.82 0.07
C LYS A 131 -3.41 22.02 0.06
N GLN A 132 -2.66 21.13 0.73
CA GLN A 132 -1.20 21.14 0.75
C GLN A 132 -0.62 20.95 -0.67
N ARG A 133 -1.23 20.05 -1.47
CA ARG A 133 -0.85 19.85 -2.87
C ARG A 133 -1.04 21.07 -3.78
N ARG A 134 -1.93 22.00 -3.44
CA ARG A 134 -2.10 23.26 -4.21
C ARG A 134 -1.06 24.30 -3.79
N GLU A 135 -0.82 24.45 -2.50
CA GLU A 135 0.23 25.35 -1.98
C GLU A 135 1.62 24.88 -2.41
N ASP A 136 1.90 23.56 -2.36
CA ASP A 136 3.15 22.99 -2.86
C ASP A 136 3.31 23.10 -4.37
N ARG A 137 2.21 23.13 -5.17
CA ARG A 137 2.27 23.39 -6.60
C ARG A 137 2.59 24.85 -6.91
N GLU A 138 2.02 25.80 -6.19
CA GLU A 138 2.31 27.22 -6.39
C GLU A 138 3.73 27.59 -5.93
N VAL A 139 4.24 26.92 -4.89
CA VAL A 139 5.65 27.06 -4.43
C VAL A 139 6.61 26.27 -5.33
N SER A 140 6.17 25.14 -5.92
CA SER A 140 6.99 24.26 -6.77
C SER A 140 7.25 24.81 -8.19
N GLU A 141 6.48 25.80 -8.66
CA GLU A 141 6.81 26.48 -9.94
C GLU A 141 8.02 27.40 -9.81
N GLN A 142 8.46 27.74 -8.60
CA GLN A 142 9.62 28.61 -8.33
C GLN A 142 10.79 27.91 -7.61
N ALA A 143 10.65 26.64 -7.18
CA ALA A 143 11.71 25.87 -6.55
C ALA A 143 12.49 25.03 -7.58
N PRO A 144 13.82 24.88 -7.45
CA PRO A 144 14.58 23.96 -8.28
C PRO A 144 14.00 22.54 -8.10
N LYS A 145 13.73 21.85 -9.21
CA LYS A 145 13.23 20.46 -9.22
C LYS A 145 14.15 19.59 -8.35
N ILE A 146 13.73 19.27 -7.15
CA ILE A 146 14.43 18.30 -6.29
C ILE A 146 14.25 16.93 -6.98
N VAL A 147 15.29 16.47 -7.63
CA VAL A 147 15.33 15.12 -8.24
C VAL A 147 15.33 14.13 -7.10
N ARG A 148 14.28 13.32 -7.00
CA ARG A 148 14.18 12.26 -5.98
C ARG A 148 14.96 11.04 -6.45
N PHE A 149 15.52 10.28 -5.52
CA PHE A 149 16.26 9.05 -5.82
C PHE A 149 15.43 8.05 -6.66
N SER A 150 14.10 7.97 -6.39
CA SER A 150 13.16 7.18 -7.18
C SER A 150 13.06 7.62 -8.65
N ASP A 151 13.19 8.91 -8.94
CA ASP A 151 13.12 9.44 -10.31
C ASP A 151 14.37 9.03 -11.10
N ILE A 152 15.53 9.00 -10.42
CA ILE A 152 16.80 8.54 -11.02
C ILE A 152 16.71 7.05 -11.34
N ILE A 153 16.19 6.22 -10.42
CA ILE A 153 16.02 4.79 -10.65
C ILE A 153 15.06 4.53 -11.80
N ASN A 154 13.89 5.19 -11.82
CA ASN A 154 12.92 5.04 -12.90
C ASN A 154 13.52 5.45 -14.26
N ARG A 155 14.34 6.49 -14.28
CA ARG A 155 15.04 6.92 -15.50
C ARG A 155 16.06 5.87 -15.96
N ILE A 156 16.81 5.26 -15.05
CA ILE A 156 17.76 4.18 -15.37
C ILE A 156 17.02 2.98 -15.98
N ILE A 157 15.90 2.56 -15.36
CA ILE A 157 15.11 1.41 -15.81
C ILE A 157 14.50 1.66 -17.20
N SER A 158 14.14 2.90 -17.52
CA SER A 158 13.50 3.27 -18.79
C SER A 158 14.49 3.60 -19.92
N LEU A 159 15.80 3.47 -19.70
CA LEU A 159 16.79 3.75 -20.76
C LEU A 159 16.73 2.67 -21.86
N PRO A 160 16.57 3.07 -23.14
CA PRO A 160 16.59 2.16 -24.28
C PRO A 160 18.05 1.82 -24.64
N LEU A 161 18.73 1.04 -23.78
CA LEU A 161 20.17 0.77 -23.89
C LEU A 161 20.57 0.14 -25.24
N GLU A 162 19.66 -0.63 -25.85
CA GLU A 162 19.90 -1.31 -27.13
C GLU A 162 19.93 -0.36 -28.32
N ASP A 163 19.23 0.79 -28.22
CA ASP A 163 19.11 1.79 -29.29
C ASP A 163 20.05 3.00 -29.10
N MET A 164 20.79 3.04 -27.98
CA MET A 164 21.66 4.19 -27.66
C MET A 164 23.06 4.03 -28.27
N SER A 165 23.53 5.11 -28.87
CA SER A 165 24.95 5.19 -29.27
C SER A 165 25.86 5.25 -28.02
N PRO A 166 27.13 4.78 -28.11
CA PRO A 166 28.06 4.86 -26.98
C PRO A 166 28.25 6.26 -26.42
N ARG A 167 28.13 7.28 -27.25
CA ARG A 167 28.24 8.68 -26.84
C ARG A 167 27.02 9.13 -26.02
N GLU A 168 25.82 8.80 -26.45
CA GLU A 168 24.57 9.10 -25.73
C GLU A 168 24.52 8.37 -24.38
N ALA A 169 24.91 7.10 -24.36
CA ALA A 169 25.01 6.33 -23.11
C ALA A 169 25.98 7.00 -22.11
N TRP A 170 27.13 7.48 -22.59
CA TRP A 170 28.11 8.15 -21.75
C TRP A 170 27.64 9.50 -21.22
N GLU A 171 26.95 10.29 -22.03
CA GLU A 171 26.35 11.57 -21.63
C GLU A 171 25.25 11.35 -20.60
N THR A 172 24.41 10.34 -20.79
CA THR A 172 23.33 9.97 -19.88
C THR A 172 23.88 9.50 -18.51
N LEU A 173 24.90 8.65 -18.50
CA LEU A 173 25.55 8.20 -17.25
C LEU A 173 26.20 9.37 -16.50
N ARG A 174 26.81 10.32 -17.21
CA ARG A 174 27.39 11.53 -16.60
C ARG A 174 26.32 12.40 -15.95
N ASP A 175 25.15 12.55 -16.59
CA ASP A 175 24.03 13.33 -16.07
C ASP A 175 23.43 12.65 -14.83
N LEU A 176 23.18 11.34 -14.88
CA LEU A 176 22.71 10.55 -13.74
C LEU A 176 23.67 10.63 -12.55
N ARG A 177 24.97 10.54 -12.79
CA ARG A 177 25.98 10.70 -11.74
C ARG A 177 25.91 12.07 -11.07
N ARG A 178 25.74 13.15 -11.86
CA ARG A 178 25.59 14.51 -11.31
C ARG A 178 24.35 14.62 -10.42
N GLN A 179 23.23 14.03 -10.86
CA GLN A 179 21.99 14.05 -10.10
C GLN A 179 22.11 13.28 -8.78
N VAL A 180 22.75 12.11 -8.79
CA VAL A 180 23.03 11.36 -7.55
C VAL A 180 23.94 12.13 -6.62
N THR A 181 25.02 12.76 -7.14
CA THR A 181 25.96 13.54 -6.30
C THR A 181 25.29 14.78 -5.68
N ALA A 182 24.26 15.32 -6.30
CA ALA A 182 23.52 16.46 -5.76
C ALA A 182 22.51 16.09 -4.65
N LEU A 183 22.31 14.80 -4.39
CA LEU A 183 21.42 14.28 -3.33
C LEU A 183 22.15 14.02 -2.01
N TYR A 184 23.49 14.07 -2.02
CA TYR A 184 24.38 13.93 -0.86
C TYR A 184 25.11 15.22 -0.55
#